data_2ba46b7bd34bdfe16bdf6ff3c811b4c1
#
_entry.id   2ba46b7bd34bdfe16bdf6ff3c811b4c1
#
_cell.length_a   1.000
_cell.length_b   1.000
_cell.length_c   1.000
_cell.angle_alpha   90.00
_cell.angle_beta   90.00
_cell.angle_gamma   90.00
#
_symmetry.space_group_name_H-M   'P 1'
#
loop_
_entity.id
_entity.type
_entity.pdbx_description
1 polymer ?
#
loop_
_entity_poly.entity_id
_entity_poly.type
_entity_poly.pdbx_seq_one_letter_code
_entity_poly.pdbx_strand_id
1 'polypeptide(L)'
;MAKNEIPRSFLNDLDAYIEKNLPKVLEKYTTETLGDRSKYIGASDIAGCLRKSFLSKKEKVEHSIAKHIIFQRGHLTEQIVELMITGTNYKKQVELCSKTYNGFDIKAHLDFVIENEKRAVVLEVKSTSTPVDEPYESWILQIQLQMGLLQKR
;
A
#
# COMPACT_ATOMS: atom_id res chain seq x y z
N MET A 1 -18.97 29.01 31.77
CA MET A 1 -18.76 27.59 31.44
C MET A 1 -17.33 27.23 31.78
N ALA A 2 -17.10 26.43 32.83
CA ALA A 2 -15.77 25.97 33.20
C ALA A 2 -15.24 25.10 32.05
N LYS A 3 -14.09 25.44 31.47
CA LYS A 3 -13.38 24.55 30.53
C LYS A 3 -12.95 23.33 31.34
N ASN A 4 -13.55 22.17 31.11
CA ASN A 4 -13.05 20.88 31.60
C ASN A 4 -11.67 20.67 30.98
N GLU A 5 -10.62 21.11 31.63
CA GLU A 5 -9.27 20.83 31.24
C GLU A 5 -9.00 19.33 31.49
N ILE A 6 -8.69 18.61 30.45
CA ILE A 6 -8.28 17.19 30.55
C ILE A 6 -6.96 17.14 31.34
N PRO A 7 -6.86 16.34 32.40
CA PRO A 7 -5.63 16.25 33.20
C PRO A 7 -4.43 15.82 32.31
N ARG A 8 -3.27 16.46 32.51
CA ARG A 8 -2.03 16.11 31.77
C ARG A 8 -1.63 14.65 31.95
N SER A 9 -1.89 14.06 33.12
CA SER A 9 -1.65 12.63 33.35
C SER A 9 -2.44 11.75 32.40
N PHE A 10 -3.73 12.07 32.19
CA PHE A 10 -4.57 11.31 31.23
C PHE A 10 -4.04 11.41 29.78
N LEU A 11 -3.57 12.58 29.35
CA LEU A 11 -2.99 12.76 28.03
C LEU A 11 -1.71 11.95 27.87
N ASN A 12 -0.84 11.94 28.87
CA ASN A 12 0.39 11.15 28.86
C ASN A 12 0.10 9.64 28.81
N ASP A 13 -0.90 9.18 29.54
CA ASP A 13 -1.34 7.77 29.53
C ASP A 13 -1.94 7.39 28.17
N LEU A 14 -2.70 8.30 27.55
CA LEU A 14 -3.24 8.10 26.20
C LEU A 14 -2.15 8.05 25.13
N ASP A 15 -1.17 8.96 25.19
CA ASP A 15 -0.04 8.98 24.27
C ASP A 15 0.77 7.68 24.38
N ALA A 16 1.10 7.24 25.58
CA ALA A 16 1.80 5.98 25.81
C ALA A 16 1.00 4.77 25.31
N TYR A 17 -0.33 4.80 25.47
CA TYR A 17 -1.20 3.74 24.96
C TYR A 17 -1.20 3.71 23.42
N ILE A 18 -1.30 4.87 22.77
CA ILE A 18 -1.27 5.00 21.31
C ILE A 18 0.08 4.53 20.77
N GLU A 19 1.19 5.02 21.31
CA GLU A 19 2.54 4.64 20.89
C GLU A 19 2.77 3.13 20.98
N LYS A 20 2.26 2.50 22.03
CA LYS A 20 2.40 1.05 22.25
C LYS A 20 1.54 0.18 21.33
N ASN A 21 0.31 0.61 21.03
CA ASN A 21 -0.69 -0.26 20.43
C ASN A 21 -0.92 0.03 18.94
N LEU A 22 -0.87 1.28 18.51
CA LEU A 22 -1.14 1.66 17.13
C LEU A 22 -0.24 0.91 16.12
N PRO A 23 1.09 0.83 16.31
CA PRO A 23 1.96 0.10 15.39
C PRO A 23 1.54 -1.37 15.20
N LYS A 24 1.15 -2.04 16.30
CA LYS A 24 0.75 -3.46 16.26
C LYS A 24 -0.53 -3.69 15.47
N VAL A 25 -1.52 -2.80 15.66
CA VAL A 25 -2.80 -2.86 14.93
C VAL A 25 -2.55 -2.65 13.44
N LEU A 26 -1.72 -1.67 13.07
CA LEU A 26 -1.43 -1.34 11.69
C LEU A 26 -0.55 -2.40 11.00
N GLU A 27 0.40 -2.99 11.73
CA GLU A 27 1.19 -4.12 11.22
C GLU A 27 0.30 -5.33 10.94
N LYS A 28 -0.61 -5.66 11.86
CA LYS A 28 -1.58 -6.74 11.69
C LYS A 28 -2.43 -6.51 10.43
N TYR A 29 -2.98 -5.32 10.27
CA TYR A 29 -3.77 -4.96 9.08
C TYR A 29 -2.99 -5.12 7.78
N THR A 30 -1.74 -4.64 7.74
CA THR A 30 -0.87 -4.76 6.56
C THR A 30 -0.57 -6.24 6.23
N THR A 31 -0.30 -7.06 7.25
CA THR A 31 -0.02 -8.49 7.07
C THR A 31 -1.24 -9.26 6.58
N GLU A 32 -2.43 -8.92 7.08
CA GLU A 32 -3.68 -9.54 6.64
C GLU A 32 -4.00 -9.19 5.17
N THR A 33 -3.64 -8.00 4.71
CA THR A 33 -3.91 -7.53 3.34
C THR A 33 -2.88 -8.03 2.33
N LEU A 34 -1.59 -7.94 2.66
CA LEU A 34 -0.48 -8.18 1.71
C LEU A 34 0.23 -9.52 1.94
N GLY A 35 -0.08 -10.23 3.03
CA GLY A 35 0.61 -11.43 3.43
C GLY A 35 2.07 -11.17 3.87
N ASP A 36 2.85 -12.24 3.92
CA ASP A 36 4.27 -12.17 4.30
C ASP A 36 5.12 -11.69 3.12
N ARG A 37 5.42 -10.41 3.08
CA ARG A 37 6.21 -9.77 2.02
C ARG A 37 7.66 -10.23 1.93
N SER A 38 8.18 -10.94 2.92
CA SER A 38 9.53 -11.50 2.86
C SER A 38 9.66 -12.68 1.87
N LYS A 39 8.55 -13.32 1.54
CA LYS A 39 8.49 -14.55 0.73
C LYS A 39 8.32 -14.34 -0.77
N TYR A 40 8.10 -13.11 -1.21
CA TYR A 40 7.90 -12.80 -2.63
C TYR A 40 8.53 -11.45 -3.01
N ILE A 41 8.69 -11.23 -4.30
CA ILE A 41 9.15 -9.96 -4.86
C ILE A 41 7.90 -9.20 -5.35
N GLY A 42 7.60 -8.07 -4.72
CA GLY A 42 6.47 -7.23 -5.13
C GLY A 42 6.78 -6.37 -6.36
N ALA A 43 5.78 -6.02 -7.14
CA ALA A 43 5.94 -5.09 -8.26
C ALA A 43 6.55 -3.75 -7.82
N SER A 44 6.15 -3.24 -6.66
CA SER A 44 6.72 -2.04 -6.05
C SER A 44 8.19 -2.20 -5.60
N ASP A 45 8.62 -3.42 -5.30
CA ASP A 45 10.02 -3.69 -4.94
C ASP A 45 10.93 -3.59 -6.17
N ILE A 46 10.45 -4.06 -7.33
CA ILE A 46 11.18 -4.00 -8.60
C ILE A 46 11.23 -2.56 -9.13
N ALA A 47 10.10 -1.87 -9.03
CA ALA A 47 9.98 -0.48 -9.49
C ALA A 47 10.76 0.54 -8.63
N GLY A 48 11.10 0.15 -7.41
CA GLY A 48 11.80 1.00 -6.44
C GLY A 48 13.31 0.76 -6.40
N CYS A 49 13.91 1.13 -5.28
CA CYS A 49 15.33 0.86 -5.03
C CYS A 49 15.52 -0.62 -4.61
N LEU A 50 16.11 -1.44 -5.47
CA LEU A 50 16.32 -2.88 -5.23
C LEU A 50 17.09 -3.17 -3.94
N ARG A 51 18.13 -2.38 -3.62
CA ARG A 51 18.89 -2.52 -2.38
C ARG A 51 18.02 -2.29 -1.16
N LYS A 52 17.20 -1.23 -1.17
CA LYS A 52 16.26 -0.94 -0.08
C LYS A 52 15.25 -2.07 0.07
N SER A 53 14.68 -2.55 -1.02
CA SER A 53 13.71 -3.64 -1.03
C SER A 53 14.31 -4.94 -0.48
N PHE A 54 15.53 -5.27 -0.87
CA PHE A 54 16.26 -6.43 -0.34
C PHE A 54 16.51 -6.33 1.16
N LEU A 55 17.03 -5.21 1.64
CA LEU A 55 17.32 -5.01 3.06
C LEU A 55 16.03 -5.03 3.91
N SER A 56 14.96 -4.40 3.46
CA SER A 56 13.68 -4.38 4.18
C SER A 56 13.01 -5.76 4.30
N LYS A 57 13.40 -6.73 3.46
CA LYS A 57 12.94 -8.12 3.57
C LYS A 57 13.79 -8.94 4.52
N LYS A 58 15.06 -8.58 4.70
CA LYS A 58 15.98 -9.28 5.63
C LYS A 58 15.84 -8.78 7.06
N GLU A 59 15.63 -7.50 7.23
CA GLU A 59 15.61 -6.83 8.52
C GLU A 59 14.20 -6.30 8.78
N LYS A 60 13.63 -6.66 9.92
CA LYS A 60 12.36 -6.10 10.35
C LYS A 60 12.59 -4.63 10.72
N VAL A 61 12.05 -3.73 9.91
CA VAL A 61 12.09 -2.29 10.17
C VAL A 61 10.85 -1.88 10.95
N GLU A 62 11.05 -1.40 12.17
CA GLU A 62 9.98 -0.76 12.92
C GLU A 62 9.69 0.62 12.32
N HIS A 63 8.43 0.86 12.02
CA HIS A 63 7.98 2.14 11.47
C HIS A 63 7.50 3.06 12.58
N SER A 64 7.86 4.34 12.49
CA SER A 64 7.31 5.37 13.36
C SER A 64 5.80 5.53 13.14
N ILE A 65 5.10 6.09 14.13
CA ILE A 65 3.67 6.42 14.04
C ILE A 65 3.40 7.31 12.81
N ALA A 66 4.26 8.32 12.57
CA ALA A 66 4.14 9.17 11.39
C ALA A 66 4.19 8.38 10.08
N LYS A 67 5.03 7.35 9.99
CA LYS A 67 5.11 6.47 8.82
C LYS A 67 3.83 5.64 8.65
N HIS A 68 3.28 5.13 9.72
CA HIS A 68 2.01 4.41 9.70
C HIS A 68 0.85 5.32 9.25
N ILE A 69 0.80 6.57 9.71
CA ILE A 69 -0.20 7.56 9.27
C ILE A 69 -0.09 7.80 7.76
N ILE A 70 1.14 7.90 7.21
CA ILE A 70 1.35 8.04 5.76
C ILE A 70 0.78 6.83 5.01
N PHE A 71 0.96 5.61 5.49
CA PHE A 71 0.40 4.42 4.87
C PHE A 71 -1.14 4.42 4.92
N GLN A 72 -1.73 4.78 6.08
CA GLN A 72 -3.19 4.87 6.21
C GLN A 72 -3.79 5.94 5.31
N ARG A 73 -3.09 7.07 5.10
CA ARG A 73 -3.52 8.08 4.12
C ARG A 73 -3.62 7.51 2.71
N GLY A 74 -2.69 6.63 2.30
CA GLY A 74 -2.78 5.90 1.05
C GLY A 74 -4.08 5.11 0.93
N HIS A 75 -4.39 4.28 1.93
CA HIS A 75 -5.62 3.48 1.94
C HIS A 75 -6.90 4.32 1.95
N LEU A 76 -6.92 5.45 2.67
CA LEU A 76 -8.05 6.38 2.62
C LEU A 76 -8.23 6.98 1.22
N THR A 77 -7.13 7.29 0.54
CA THR A 77 -7.18 7.79 -0.84
C THR A 77 -7.76 6.73 -1.80
N GLU A 78 -7.37 5.47 -1.65
CA GLU A 78 -7.95 4.36 -2.41
C GLU A 78 -9.47 4.25 -2.18
N GLN A 79 -9.95 4.39 -0.94
CA GLN A 79 -11.39 4.38 -0.65
C GLN A 79 -12.14 5.54 -1.31
N ILE A 80 -11.55 6.74 -1.36
CA ILE A 80 -12.14 7.88 -2.06
C ILE A 80 -12.22 7.61 -3.56
N VAL A 81 -11.16 7.06 -4.16
CA VAL A 81 -11.14 6.68 -5.58
C VAL A 81 -12.18 5.59 -5.86
N GLU A 82 -12.33 4.60 -4.97
CA GLU A 82 -13.37 3.57 -5.08
C GLU A 82 -14.78 4.18 -5.21
N LEU A 83 -15.09 5.20 -4.38
CA LEU A 83 -16.37 5.91 -4.48
C LEU A 83 -16.56 6.60 -5.84
N MET A 84 -15.48 7.13 -6.42
CA MET A 84 -15.53 7.83 -7.72
C MET A 84 -15.77 6.88 -8.89
N ILE A 85 -15.32 5.61 -8.79
CA ILE A 85 -15.49 4.59 -9.84
C ILE A 85 -16.71 3.69 -9.61
N THR A 86 -17.49 3.95 -8.55
CA THR A 86 -18.75 3.25 -8.27
C THR A 86 -19.69 3.37 -9.49
N GLY A 87 -20.19 2.25 -9.99
CA GLY A 87 -20.99 2.19 -11.23
C GLY A 87 -20.21 1.73 -12.46
N THR A 88 -18.91 1.54 -12.37
CA THR A 88 -18.11 0.81 -13.35
C THR A 88 -18.00 -0.67 -12.96
N ASN A 89 -17.62 -1.53 -13.91
CA ASN A 89 -17.28 -2.92 -13.61
C ASN A 89 -15.82 -2.97 -13.16
N TYR A 90 -15.57 -2.91 -11.85
CA TYR A 90 -14.22 -2.94 -11.30
C TYR A 90 -14.03 -4.09 -10.31
N LYS A 91 -12.77 -4.50 -10.18
CA LYS A 91 -12.27 -5.36 -9.10
C LYS A 91 -11.22 -4.59 -8.32
N LYS A 92 -11.22 -4.73 -7.00
CA LYS A 92 -10.22 -4.09 -6.13
C LYS A 92 -9.25 -5.10 -5.53
N GLN A 93 -8.05 -4.63 -5.19
CA GLN A 93 -7.00 -5.41 -4.52
C GLN A 93 -6.74 -6.74 -5.25
N VAL A 94 -6.55 -6.66 -6.57
CA VAL A 94 -6.34 -7.85 -7.40
C VAL A 94 -4.91 -8.34 -7.25
N GLU A 95 -4.73 -9.52 -6.66
CA GLU A 95 -3.42 -10.17 -6.60
C GLU A 95 -3.12 -10.93 -7.89
N LEU A 96 -1.98 -10.63 -8.48
CA LEU A 96 -1.40 -11.37 -9.58
C LEU A 96 -0.09 -12.00 -9.13
N CYS A 97 0.15 -13.25 -9.51
CA CYS A 97 1.36 -13.98 -9.20
C CYS A 97 1.96 -14.61 -10.46
N SER A 98 3.26 -14.50 -10.58
CA SER A 98 4.05 -15.21 -11.61
C SER A 98 5.33 -15.73 -10.97
N LYS A 99 5.83 -16.86 -11.45
CA LYS A 99 7.12 -17.38 -11.00
C LYS A 99 8.25 -16.82 -11.84
N THR A 100 9.36 -16.46 -11.18
CA THR A 100 10.59 -16.11 -11.87
C THR A 100 11.28 -17.36 -12.40
N TYR A 101 12.27 -17.15 -13.26
CA TYR A 101 13.15 -18.21 -13.75
C TYR A 101 13.82 -19.03 -12.63
N ASN A 102 14.15 -18.39 -11.52
CA ASN A 102 14.77 -19.05 -10.35
C ASN A 102 13.76 -19.56 -9.30
N GLY A 103 12.47 -19.61 -9.64
CA GLY A 103 11.44 -20.13 -8.75
C GLY A 103 10.94 -19.17 -7.65
N PHE A 104 11.39 -17.91 -7.65
CA PHE A 104 10.84 -16.89 -6.76
C PHE A 104 9.47 -16.42 -7.27
N ASP A 105 8.55 -16.19 -6.38
CA ASP A 105 7.27 -15.59 -6.72
C ASP A 105 7.42 -14.08 -6.94
N ILE A 106 6.92 -13.60 -8.07
CA ILE A 106 6.67 -12.17 -8.29
C ILE A 106 5.19 -11.94 -8.09
N LYS A 107 4.84 -11.00 -7.22
CA LYS A 107 3.46 -10.62 -6.96
C LYS A 107 3.22 -9.15 -7.28
N ALA A 108 2.05 -8.87 -7.81
CA ALA A 108 1.53 -7.52 -7.93
C ALA A 108 0.16 -7.45 -7.26
N HIS A 109 -0.04 -6.44 -6.43
CA HIS A 109 -1.33 -6.08 -5.89
C HIS A 109 -1.78 -4.82 -6.64
N LEU A 110 -2.85 -4.96 -7.42
CA LEU A 110 -3.41 -3.87 -8.21
C LEU A 110 -4.52 -3.24 -7.39
N ASP A 111 -4.48 -1.92 -7.21
CA ASP A 111 -5.51 -1.23 -6.42
C ASP A 111 -6.88 -1.45 -7.06
N PHE A 112 -7.00 -1.19 -8.37
CA PHE A 112 -8.23 -1.46 -9.12
C PHE A 112 -7.93 -1.96 -10.53
N VAL A 113 -8.79 -2.86 -11.01
CA VAL A 113 -8.86 -3.28 -12.40
C VAL A 113 -10.27 -3.00 -12.89
N ILE A 114 -10.42 -2.12 -13.86
CA ILE A 114 -11.70 -1.77 -14.48
C ILE A 114 -11.79 -2.52 -15.81
N GLU A 115 -12.80 -3.34 -15.98
CA GLU A 115 -12.94 -4.22 -17.14
C GLU A 115 -14.23 -3.93 -17.92
N ASN A 116 -14.14 -4.04 -19.24
CA ASN A 116 -15.27 -4.17 -20.13
C ASN A 116 -15.00 -5.33 -21.11
N GLU A 117 -15.95 -5.57 -22.03
CA GLU A 117 -15.87 -6.69 -22.98
C GLU A 117 -14.59 -6.70 -23.84
N LYS A 118 -13.90 -5.58 -23.99
CA LYS A 118 -12.79 -5.41 -24.94
C LYS A 118 -11.47 -5.03 -24.26
N ARG A 119 -11.49 -4.49 -23.06
CA ARG A 119 -10.30 -3.88 -22.43
C ARG A 119 -10.34 -4.02 -20.92
N ALA A 120 -9.15 -4.17 -20.35
CA ALA A 120 -8.89 -4.00 -18.92
C ALA A 120 -7.97 -2.79 -18.72
N VAL A 121 -8.30 -1.97 -17.71
CA VAL A 121 -7.51 -0.81 -17.30
C VAL A 121 -7.04 -1.04 -15.87
N VAL A 122 -5.74 -0.91 -15.63
CA VAL A 122 -5.16 -0.91 -14.29
C VAL A 122 -5.18 0.53 -13.79
N LEU A 123 -5.80 0.75 -12.64
CA LEU A 123 -5.79 2.02 -11.93
C LEU A 123 -5.00 1.87 -10.64
N GLU A 124 -3.85 2.50 -10.57
CA GLU A 124 -2.96 2.54 -9.41
C GLU A 124 -3.08 3.89 -8.73
N VAL A 125 -3.37 3.89 -7.44
CA VAL A 125 -3.61 5.11 -6.64
C VAL A 125 -2.34 5.50 -5.90
N LYS A 126 -1.93 6.75 -6.04
CA LYS A 126 -0.77 7.30 -5.31
C LYS A 126 -1.16 8.55 -4.53
N SER A 127 -0.87 8.54 -3.24
CA SER A 127 -1.07 9.68 -2.34
C SER A 127 0.24 10.42 -2.13
N THR A 128 0.28 11.71 -2.46
CA THR A 128 1.45 12.58 -2.28
C THR A 128 1.14 13.73 -1.32
N SER A 129 2.16 14.28 -0.69
CA SER A 129 2.02 15.47 0.17
C SER A 129 2.01 16.79 -0.61
N THR A 130 2.53 16.76 -1.83
CA THR A 130 2.59 17.91 -2.75
C THR A 130 2.04 17.49 -4.10
N PRO A 131 1.45 18.41 -4.87
CA PRO A 131 1.07 18.13 -6.26
C PRO A 131 2.25 17.61 -7.07
N VAL A 132 1.98 16.71 -7.99
CA VAL A 132 2.96 16.11 -8.89
C VAL A 132 2.45 16.30 -10.30
N ASP A 133 3.20 17.02 -11.13
CA ASP A 133 2.80 17.32 -12.51
C ASP A 133 2.94 16.10 -13.42
N GLU A 134 3.99 15.30 -13.17
CA GLU A 134 4.26 14.07 -13.93
C GLU A 134 4.48 12.88 -12.98
N PRO A 135 4.04 11.67 -13.35
CA PRO A 135 4.27 10.50 -12.53
C PRO A 135 5.77 10.17 -12.43
N TYR A 136 6.22 9.77 -11.25
CA TYR A 136 7.60 9.30 -11.08
C TYR A 136 7.86 8.04 -11.91
N GLU A 137 9.09 7.90 -12.40
CA GLU A 137 9.52 6.74 -13.20
C GLU A 137 9.22 5.41 -12.50
N SER A 138 9.41 5.34 -11.19
CA SER A 138 9.08 4.15 -10.39
C SER A 138 7.59 3.80 -10.42
N TRP A 139 6.69 4.76 -10.54
CA TRP A 139 5.25 4.49 -10.67
C TRP A 139 4.89 3.95 -12.04
N ILE A 140 5.51 4.53 -13.08
CA ILE A 140 5.35 4.07 -14.47
C ILE A 140 5.83 2.63 -14.58
N LEU A 141 7.00 2.31 -14.03
CA LEU A 141 7.57 0.97 -14.05
C LEU A 141 6.71 -0.05 -13.29
N GLN A 142 6.14 0.35 -12.14
CA GLN A 142 5.22 -0.49 -11.39
C GLN A 142 3.98 -0.84 -12.21
N ILE A 143 3.33 0.15 -12.84
CA ILE A 143 2.14 -0.06 -13.68
C ILE A 143 2.46 -0.92 -14.90
N GLN A 144 3.60 -0.71 -15.56
CA GLN A 144 4.01 -1.53 -16.69
C GLN A 144 4.16 -3.00 -16.29
N LEU A 145 4.77 -3.28 -15.13
CA LEU A 145 4.90 -4.62 -14.61
C LEU A 145 3.54 -5.24 -14.26
N GLN A 146 2.66 -4.48 -13.63
CA GLN A 146 1.29 -4.91 -13.30
C GLN A 146 0.51 -5.27 -14.57
N MET A 147 0.55 -4.42 -15.61
CA MET A 147 -0.10 -4.68 -16.89
C MET A 147 0.50 -5.91 -17.59
N GLY A 148 1.83 -6.07 -17.55
CA GLY A 148 2.50 -7.24 -18.08
C GLY A 148 2.08 -8.55 -17.41
N LEU A 149 1.89 -8.54 -16.10
CA LEU A 149 1.38 -9.69 -15.35
C LEU A 149 -0.11 -9.96 -15.63
N LEU A 150 -0.91 -8.92 -15.83
CA LEU A 150 -2.33 -9.04 -16.15
C LEU A 150 -2.56 -9.65 -17.54
N GLN A 151 -1.73 -9.28 -18.52
CA GLN A 151 -1.85 -9.77 -19.91
C GLN A 151 -1.51 -11.26 -20.05
N LYS A 152 -0.82 -11.86 -19.11
CA LYS A 152 -0.49 -13.30 -19.13
C LYS A 152 -1.63 -14.21 -18.67
N ARG A 153 -2.76 -13.62 -18.35
CA ARG A 153 -4.01 -14.33 -18.04
C ARG A 153 -4.93 -14.39 -19.25
#